data_9821eab8c7a34838a03e9097530c7003
#
_entry.id   9821eab8c7a34838a03e9097530c7003
#
_cell.length_a   1.000
_cell.length_b   1.000
_cell.length_c   1.000
_cell.angle_alpha   90.00
_cell.angle_beta   90.00
_cell.angle_gamma   90.00
#
_symmetry.space_group_name_H-M   'P 1'
#
loop_
_entity.id
_entity.type
_entity.pdbx_description
1 polymer ?
#
loop_
_entity_poly.entity_id
_entity_poly.type
_entity_poly.pdbx_seq_one_letter_code
_entity_poly.pdbx_strand_id
1 'polypeptide(L)'
;MKKRQIPQHLKDLIKAVGMSEQEATWDCHGTPVIYHDALERIASHIGIQFEKPDVIKNNVEEGFVAMCVTGTDGDKIEWSIGEASPFNSKNSYPFAMSEKRAKDRVILKLIGASGFVYSE
;
A
#
# COMPACT_ATOMS: atom_id res chain seq x y z
N MET A 1 7.16 -4.71 -25.22
CA MET A 1 7.20 -5.23 -23.84
C MET A 1 5.79 -5.62 -23.41
N LYS A 2 5.64 -6.81 -22.86
CA LYS A 2 4.33 -7.26 -22.40
C LYS A 2 3.89 -6.48 -21.16
N LYS A 3 2.67 -5.96 -21.21
CA LYS A 3 2.05 -5.31 -20.07
C LYS A 3 1.72 -6.35 -18.98
N ARG A 4 2.04 -6.06 -17.72
CA ARG A 4 1.69 -6.95 -16.61
C ARG A 4 0.19 -6.96 -16.42
N GLN A 5 -0.35 -8.13 -16.14
CA GLN A 5 -1.77 -8.29 -15.87
C GLN A 5 -2.06 -8.09 -14.39
N ILE A 6 -3.18 -7.46 -14.10
CA ILE A 6 -3.69 -7.37 -12.74
C ILE A 6 -4.24 -8.76 -12.38
N PRO A 7 -3.83 -9.34 -11.23
CA PRO A 7 -4.37 -10.65 -10.82
C PRO A 7 -5.89 -10.63 -10.72
N GLN A 8 -6.53 -11.72 -11.11
CA GLN A 8 -8.00 -11.80 -11.12
C GLN A 8 -8.60 -11.56 -9.74
N HIS A 9 -7.99 -12.10 -8.68
CA HIS A 9 -8.49 -11.92 -7.32
C HIS A 9 -8.46 -10.44 -6.89
N LEU A 10 -7.49 -9.67 -7.39
CA LEU A 10 -7.46 -8.23 -7.13
C LEU A 10 -8.55 -7.50 -7.93
N LYS A 11 -8.79 -7.90 -9.17
CA LYS A 11 -9.90 -7.34 -9.95
C LYS A 11 -11.24 -7.57 -9.25
N ASP A 12 -11.41 -8.75 -8.67
CA ASP A 12 -12.63 -9.10 -7.94
C ASP A 12 -12.78 -8.23 -6.69
N LEU A 13 -11.69 -7.98 -5.97
CA LEU A 13 -11.71 -7.11 -4.78
C LEU A 13 -12.03 -5.65 -5.15
N ILE A 14 -11.44 -5.15 -6.23
CA ILE A 14 -11.73 -3.79 -6.73
C ILE A 14 -13.21 -3.65 -7.04
N LYS A 15 -13.77 -4.63 -7.73
CA LYS A 15 -15.20 -4.65 -8.04
C LYS A 15 -16.05 -4.72 -6.78
N ALA A 16 -15.64 -5.53 -5.81
CA ALA A 16 -16.36 -5.70 -4.55
C ALA A 16 -16.48 -4.41 -3.74
N VAL A 17 -15.52 -3.50 -3.88
CA VAL A 17 -15.56 -2.20 -3.21
C VAL A 17 -16.20 -1.09 -4.06
N GLY A 18 -16.82 -1.48 -5.18
CA GLY A 18 -17.58 -0.56 -6.02
C GLY A 18 -16.73 0.32 -6.93
N MET A 19 -15.53 -0.10 -7.27
CA MET A 19 -14.65 0.65 -8.16
C MET A 19 -14.42 -0.08 -9.47
N SER A 20 -14.16 0.68 -10.54
CA SER A 20 -13.66 0.12 -11.78
C SER A 20 -12.14 0.03 -11.74
N GLU A 21 -11.54 -0.74 -12.64
CA GLU A 21 -10.08 -0.80 -12.75
C GLU A 21 -9.50 0.57 -13.04
N GLN A 22 -10.17 1.36 -13.89
CA GLN A 22 -9.73 2.69 -14.28
C GLN A 22 -9.74 3.67 -13.11
N GLU A 23 -10.69 3.50 -12.18
CA GLU A 23 -10.75 4.32 -10.96
C GLU A 23 -9.70 3.91 -9.93
N ALA A 24 -9.40 2.62 -9.86
CA ALA A 24 -8.56 2.05 -8.80
C ALA A 24 -7.08 1.97 -9.17
N THR A 25 -6.75 1.95 -10.46
CA THR A 25 -5.38 1.70 -10.92
C THR A 25 -4.99 2.61 -12.07
N TRP A 26 -3.68 2.71 -12.29
CA TRP A 26 -3.13 3.33 -13.49
C TRP A 26 -1.92 2.54 -13.97
N ASP A 27 -1.50 2.77 -15.19
CA ASP A 27 -0.40 2.04 -15.80
C ASP A 27 0.87 2.87 -15.78
N CYS A 28 1.93 2.32 -15.19
CA CYS A 28 3.24 2.96 -15.15
C CYS A 28 4.22 2.11 -15.97
N HIS A 29 4.39 2.46 -17.23
CA HIS A 29 5.29 1.78 -18.15
C HIS A 29 5.07 0.26 -18.21
N GLY A 30 3.81 -0.16 -18.27
CA GLY A 30 3.43 -1.57 -18.34
C GLY A 30 3.26 -2.26 -17.00
N THR A 31 3.51 -1.56 -15.90
CA THR A 31 3.31 -2.08 -14.54
C THR A 31 2.08 -1.43 -13.92
N PRO A 32 1.09 -2.21 -13.47
CA PRO A 32 -0.07 -1.62 -12.83
C PRO A 32 0.27 -1.07 -11.45
N VAL A 33 -0.28 0.10 -11.14
CA VAL A 33 -0.15 0.75 -9.85
C VAL A 33 -1.56 0.97 -9.32
N ILE A 34 -1.80 0.56 -8.07
CA ILE A 34 -3.09 0.75 -7.43
C ILE A 34 -3.04 1.97 -6.51
N TYR A 35 -4.11 2.77 -6.53
CA TYR A 35 -4.20 3.92 -5.66
C TYR A 35 -4.40 3.51 -4.21
N HIS A 36 -3.80 4.27 -3.31
CA HIS A 36 -3.93 4.06 -1.87
C HIS A 36 -5.41 4.01 -1.43
N ASP A 37 -6.25 4.90 -1.96
CA ASP A 37 -7.68 4.94 -1.65
C ASP A 37 -8.36 3.60 -1.94
N ALA A 38 -8.03 2.98 -3.07
CA ALA A 38 -8.58 1.67 -3.40
C ALA A 38 -8.11 0.60 -2.43
N LEU A 39 -6.83 0.63 -2.05
CA LEU A 39 -6.29 -0.32 -1.07
C LEU A 39 -6.94 -0.16 0.30
N GLU A 40 -7.18 1.05 0.75
CA GLU A 40 -7.87 1.30 2.02
C GLU A 40 -9.29 0.73 2.01
N ARG A 41 -10.02 0.90 0.90
CA ARG A 41 -11.36 0.34 0.75
C ARG A 41 -11.34 -1.18 0.77
N ILE A 42 -10.36 -1.79 0.10
CA ILE A 42 -10.20 -3.25 0.10
C ILE A 42 -9.89 -3.74 1.52
N ALA A 43 -8.95 -3.10 2.20
CA ALA A 43 -8.57 -3.48 3.56
C ALA A 43 -9.76 -3.43 4.52
N SER A 44 -10.56 -2.38 4.41
CA SER A 44 -11.79 -2.25 5.21
C SER A 44 -12.80 -3.33 4.87
N HIS A 45 -12.97 -3.63 3.58
CA HIS A 45 -13.92 -4.63 3.10
C HIS A 45 -13.61 -6.04 3.61
N ILE A 46 -12.34 -6.43 3.59
CA ILE A 46 -11.93 -7.77 4.04
C ILE A 46 -11.59 -7.82 5.54
N GLY A 47 -11.59 -6.67 6.21
CA GLY A 47 -11.42 -6.62 7.67
C GLY A 47 -9.97 -6.72 8.14
N ILE A 48 -9.02 -6.17 7.39
CA ILE A 48 -7.62 -6.13 7.84
C ILE A 48 -7.50 -5.27 9.10
N GLN A 49 -6.85 -5.82 10.13
CA GLN A 49 -6.56 -5.12 11.36
C GLN A 49 -5.09 -4.71 11.38
N PHE A 50 -4.83 -3.45 11.71
CA PHE A 50 -3.47 -2.95 11.82
C PHE A 50 -3.11 -2.73 13.28
N GLU A 51 -1.89 -3.09 13.64
CA GLU A 51 -1.33 -2.77 14.94
C GLU A 51 -0.76 -1.35 14.92
N LYS A 52 -0.52 -0.80 16.12
CA LYS A 52 0.16 0.49 16.25
C LYS A 52 1.53 0.41 15.56
N PRO A 53 1.85 1.35 14.65
CA PRO A 53 3.13 1.30 13.95
C PRO A 53 4.34 1.47 14.88
N ASP A 54 5.43 0.80 14.52
CA ASP A 54 6.73 1.00 15.18
C ASP A 54 7.53 2.02 14.38
N VAL A 55 7.96 3.09 15.03
CA VAL A 55 8.81 4.09 14.40
C VAL A 55 10.25 3.60 14.46
N ILE A 56 10.82 3.26 13.31
CA ILE A 56 12.18 2.73 13.20
C ILE A 56 13.19 3.86 13.14
N LYS A 57 12.89 4.90 12.36
CA LYS A 57 13.76 6.05 12.19
C LYS A 57 12.94 7.33 12.23
N ASN A 58 13.41 8.29 12.98
CA ASN A 58 12.73 9.54 13.19
C ASN A 58 13.73 10.70 13.15
N ASN A 59 13.95 11.23 11.96
CA ASN A 59 14.73 12.45 11.79
C ASN A 59 13.88 13.45 11.00
N VAL A 60 12.94 14.07 11.70
CA VAL A 60 11.96 14.99 11.11
C VAL A 60 12.63 16.22 10.55
N GLU A 61 13.70 16.72 11.18
CA GLU A 61 14.42 17.91 10.72
C GLU A 61 14.99 17.70 9.32
N GLU A 62 15.50 16.52 9.03
CA GLU A 62 16.00 16.18 7.69
C GLU A 62 14.93 15.55 6.80
N GLY A 63 13.73 15.32 7.31
CA GLY A 63 12.63 14.74 6.57
C GLY A 63 12.71 13.24 6.39
N PHE A 64 13.51 12.54 7.21
CA PHE A 64 13.64 11.07 7.17
C PHE A 64 12.81 10.42 8.27
N VAL A 65 11.84 9.62 7.86
CA VAL A 65 11.02 8.82 8.78
C VAL A 65 10.84 7.42 8.17
N ALA A 66 10.96 6.40 9.01
CA ALA A 66 10.64 5.04 8.61
C ALA A 66 9.78 4.39 9.68
N MET A 67 8.74 3.71 9.26
CA MET A 67 7.83 2.99 10.16
C MET A 67 7.66 1.57 9.70
N CYS A 68 7.53 0.66 10.66
CA CYS A 68 7.10 -0.71 10.42
C CYS A 68 5.63 -0.82 10.79
N VAL A 69 4.82 -1.33 9.87
CA VAL A 69 3.40 -1.56 10.09
C VAL A 69 3.13 -3.06 10.00
N THR A 70 2.37 -3.57 10.94
CA THR A 70 1.92 -4.97 10.96
C THR A 70 0.41 -5.01 10.75
N GLY A 71 -0.05 -5.89 9.88
CA GLY A 71 -1.47 -6.08 9.61
C GLY A 71 -1.84 -7.54 9.67
N THR A 72 -3.10 -7.80 9.99
CA THR A 72 -3.62 -9.16 10.14
C THR A 72 -4.92 -9.32 9.35
N ASP A 73 -5.04 -10.43 8.64
CA ASP A 73 -6.27 -10.84 7.97
C ASP A 73 -6.53 -12.31 8.38
N GLY A 74 -7.41 -12.51 9.35
CA GLY A 74 -7.63 -13.83 9.92
C GLY A 74 -6.34 -14.39 10.52
N ASP A 75 -5.85 -15.50 9.99
CA ASP A 75 -4.63 -16.15 10.47
C ASP A 75 -3.35 -15.61 9.79
N LYS A 76 -3.52 -14.78 8.77
CA LYS A 76 -2.37 -14.21 8.06
C LYS A 76 -1.87 -12.96 8.76
N ILE A 77 -0.59 -12.89 8.99
CA ILE A 77 0.09 -11.72 9.56
C ILE A 77 1.20 -11.32 8.61
N GLU A 78 1.23 -10.05 8.25
CA GLU A 78 2.28 -9.49 7.41
C GLU A 78 2.75 -8.16 7.98
N TRP A 79 4.01 -7.83 7.71
CA TRP A 79 4.54 -6.53 8.07
C TRP A 79 5.36 -5.97 6.92
N SER A 80 5.51 -4.65 6.92
CA SER A 80 6.37 -3.98 5.95
C SER A 80 6.84 -2.65 6.49
N ILE A 81 7.89 -2.13 5.87
CA ILE A 81 8.47 -0.84 6.23
C ILE A 81 8.11 0.16 5.13
N GLY A 82 7.67 1.34 5.55
CA GLY A 82 7.49 2.47 4.67
C GLY A 82 8.44 3.57 5.09
N GLU A 83 9.06 4.22 4.13
CA GLU A 83 9.95 5.34 4.40
C GLU A 83 9.49 6.59 3.68
N ALA A 84 9.77 7.75 4.28
CA ALA A 84 9.62 9.05 3.68
C ALA A 84 10.93 9.79 3.82
N SER A 85 11.37 10.44 2.76
CA SER A 85 12.62 11.21 2.74
C SER A 85 12.46 12.38 1.77
N PRO A 86 13.38 13.37 1.79
CA PRO A 86 13.35 14.45 0.79
C PRO A 86 13.48 13.96 -0.65
N PHE A 87 13.98 12.73 -0.84
CA PHE A 87 14.17 12.15 -2.16
C PHE A 87 12.90 11.49 -2.72
N ASN A 88 12.01 11.03 -1.86
CA ASN A 88 10.80 10.32 -2.28
C ASN A 88 9.50 10.95 -1.79
N SER A 89 9.59 12.08 -1.09
CA SER A 89 8.43 12.81 -0.59
C SER A 89 8.72 14.30 -0.57
N LYS A 90 7.87 15.09 -1.21
CA LYS A 90 8.03 16.55 -1.28
C LYS A 90 7.03 17.28 -0.40
N ASN A 91 6.29 16.56 0.43
CA ASN A 91 5.33 17.17 1.32
C ASN A 91 5.89 17.31 2.74
N SER A 92 5.13 18.03 3.60
CA SER A 92 5.51 18.28 4.97
C SER A 92 4.95 17.25 5.96
N TYR A 93 4.56 16.06 5.47
CA TYR A 93 3.92 15.03 6.29
C TYR A 93 4.69 13.72 6.26
N PRO A 94 5.97 13.69 6.72
CA PRO A 94 6.78 12.49 6.58
C PRO A 94 6.22 11.28 7.36
N PHE A 95 5.63 11.50 8.54
CA PHE A 95 5.03 10.40 9.30
C PHE A 95 3.84 9.80 8.57
N ALA A 96 2.94 10.64 8.06
CA ALA A 96 1.76 10.17 7.32
C ALA A 96 2.17 9.42 6.05
N MET A 97 3.16 9.92 5.34
CA MET A 97 3.63 9.27 4.12
C MET A 97 4.32 7.93 4.40
N SER A 98 5.11 7.87 5.47
CA SER A 98 5.78 6.64 5.89
C SER A 98 4.75 5.56 6.26
N GLU A 99 3.74 5.93 7.06
CA GLU A 99 2.67 5.02 7.44
C GLU A 99 1.85 4.57 6.24
N LYS A 100 1.47 5.48 5.36
CA LYS A 100 0.71 5.17 4.15
C LYS A 100 1.43 4.12 3.30
N ARG A 101 2.71 4.33 3.04
CA ARG A 101 3.52 3.42 2.23
C ARG A 101 3.65 2.05 2.87
N ALA A 102 3.86 2.01 4.20
CA ALA A 102 3.95 0.75 4.93
C ALA A 102 2.63 -0.01 4.88
N LYS A 103 1.51 0.66 5.14
CA LYS A 103 0.18 0.05 5.08
C LYS A 103 -0.14 -0.51 3.71
N ASP A 104 0.15 0.25 2.65
CA ASP A 104 -0.12 -0.19 1.28
C ASP A 104 0.63 -1.47 0.97
N ARG A 105 1.90 -1.55 1.37
CA ARG A 105 2.72 -2.74 1.16
C ARG A 105 2.18 -3.94 1.94
N VAL A 106 1.72 -3.72 3.17
CA VAL A 106 1.11 -4.78 3.99
C VAL A 106 -0.17 -5.29 3.34
N ILE A 107 -1.03 -4.39 2.87
CA ILE A 107 -2.29 -4.77 2.22
C ILE A 107 -2.00 -5.63 0.98
N LEU A 108 -1.06 -5.20 0.14
CA LEU A 108 -0.69 -5.96 -1.05
C LEU A 108 -0.16 -7.35 -0.71
N LYS A 109 0.61 -7.49 0.36
CA LYS A 109 1.09 -8.80 0.84
C LYS A 109 -0.06 -9.68 1.31
N LEU A 110 -0.97 -9.12 2.10
CA LEU A 110 -2.09 -9.88 2.67
C LEU A 110 -3.06 -10.36 1.59
N ILE A 111 -3.28 -9.58 0.54
CA ILE A 111 -4.18 -9.98 -0.55
C ILE A 111 -3.46 -10.75 -1.67
N GLY A 112 -2.17 -11.03 -1.50
CA GLY A 112 -1.42 -11.81 -2.49
C GLY A 112 -1.13 -11.09 -3.79
N ALA A 113 -1.08 -9.76 -3.80
CA ALA A 113 -0.81 -8.96 -4.99
C ALA A 113 0.59 -8.35 -5.01
N SER A 114 1.36 -8.54 -3.94
CA SER A 114 2.75 -8.04 -3.86
C SER A 114 3.60 -8.67 -4.97
N GLY A 115 4.35 -7.85 -5.67
CA GLY A 115 5.15 -8.30 -6.80
C GLY A 115 4.44 -8.24 -8.15
N PHE A 116 3.10 -8.15 -8.15
CA PHE A 116 2.30 -8.01 -9.37
C PHE A 116 1.84 -6.58 -9.59
N VAL A 117 1.59 -5.85 -8.51
CA VAL A 117 1.05 -4.50 -8.51
C VAL A 117 1.83 -3.67 -7.50
N TYR A 118 2.07 -2.40 -7.82
CA TYR A 118 2.62 -1.43 -6.89
C TYR A 118 1.52 -0.50 -6.39
N SER A 119 1.76 0.21 -5.29
CA SER A 119 0.79 1.14 -4.71
C SER A 119 1.25 2.59 -4.81
N GLU A 120 0.25 3.48 -4.80
CA GLU A 120 0.52 4.91 -4.71
C GLU A 120 -0.61 5.70 -4.07
#